data_55396512a54e9c832d12a643b23ff029
#
_entry.id   55396512a54e9c832d12a643b23ff029
#
_cell.length_a   1.000
_cell.length_b   1.000
_cell.length_c   1.000
_cell.angle_alpha   90.00
_cell.angle_beta   90.00
_cell.angle_gamma   90.00
#
_symmetry.space_group_name_H-M   'P 1'
#
loop_
_entity.id
_entity.type
_entity.pdbx_description
1 polymer ?
#
loop_
_entity_poly.entity_id
_entity_poly.type
_entity_poly.pdbx_seq_one_letter_code
_entity_poly.pdbx_strand_id
1 'polypeptide(L)'
;MQIFILHYYRAIPFIRCLRIYTKNDNNMATVSFYLDTRREKKDGTFPVKLQVRHKGQIMLCTDFCATPETWTGTEYNKNAKNHKTKNVAIRNLINRVEMLLVILDDNQKLRGMSDKALKDYIIKSIKNESTC
;
A
#
# COMPACT_ATOMS: atom_id res chain seq x y z
N MET A 1 -4.84 35.38 1.42
CA MET A 1 -5.53 34.99 1.67
C MET A 1 -5.97 34.76 1.94
N GLN A 2 -5.61 34.41 1.80
CA GLN A 2 -6.22 33.92 1.98
C GLN A 2 -6.77 33.73 2.39
N ILE A 3 -6.66 33.66 2.48
CA ILE A 3 -7.33 33.24 2.95
C ILE A 3 -8.07 32.98 2.87
N PHE A 4 -8.25 32.90 2.63
CA PHE A 4 -9.12 32.45 2.60
C PHE A 4 -9.19 31.65 2.58
N ILE A 5 -8.73 31.53 2.43
CA ILE A 5 -8.83 30.60 2.60
C ILE A 5 -8.67 30.13 3.54
N LEU A 6 -8.38 30.44 3.99
CA LEU A 6 -8.48 29.99 4.94
C LEU A 6 -9.26 29.91 5.70
N HIS A 7 -9.68 30.04 6.05
CA HIS A 7 -10.42 29.81 6.79
C HIS A 7 -11.34 28.99 6.69
N TYR A 8 -11.64 28.98 6.32
CA TYR A 8 -12.53 28.10 6.07
C TYR A 8 -11.95 26.88 5.64
N TYR A 9 -10.96 26.83 5.54
CA TYR A 9 -10.44 25.80 5.22
C TYR A 9 -10.29 24.81 6.07
N ARG A 10 -10.47 24.88 7.05
CA ARG A 10 -10.44 23.91 7.84
C ARG A 10 -11.47 22.98 7.72
N ALA A 11 -12.50 23.30 7.31
CA ALA A 11 -13.64 22.45 7.16
C ALA A 11 -13.41 21.36 6.15
N ILE A 12 -12.50 21.57 5.24
CA ILE A 12 -12.21 20.55 4.27
C ILE A 12 -10.76 20.31 4.17
N PRO A 13 -10.21 19.89 5.25
CA PRO A 13 -8.77 19.67 5.28
C PRO A 13 -8.34 18.56 4.36
N PHE A 14 -9.17 17.56 4.15
CA PHE A 14 -8.71 16.48 3.33
C PHE A 14 -8.56 16.87 1.86
N ILE A 15 -9.36 17.80 1.40
CA ILE A 15 -9.23 18.28 0.04
C ILE A 15 -7.91 19.00 -0.16
N ARG A 16 -7.53 19.76 0.83
CA ARG A 16 -6.26 20.41 0.75
C ARG A 16 -5.12 19.45 0.85
N CYS A 17 -5.30 18.42 1.61
CA CYS A 17 -4.28 17.40 1.72
C CYS A 17 -4.00 16.76 0.38
N LEU A 18 -5.02 16.56 -0.43
CA LEU A 18 -4.82 15.99 -1.74
C LEU A 18 -3.88 16.83 -2.59
N ARG A 19 -4.04 18.14 -2.52
CA ARG A 19 -3.14 18.98 -3.26
C ARG A 19 -1.73 18.94 -2.76
N ILE A 20 -1.57 18.85 -1.46
CA ILE A 20 -0.25 18.74 -0.86
C ILE A 20 0.44 17.49 -1.36
N TYR A 21 -0.29 16.39 -1.41
CA TYR A 21 0.29 15.13 -1.86
C TYR A 21 0.75 15.20 -3.30
N THR A 22 -0.04 15.81 -4.16
CA THR A 22 0.38 15.90 -5.54
C THR A 22 1.62 16.75 -5.71
N LYS A 23 1.81 17.73 -4.84
CA LYS A 23 3.01 18.54 -4.91
C LYS A 23 4.25 17.78 -4.49
N ASN A 24 4.09 16.79 -3.64
CA ASN A 24 5.22 16.07 -3.09
C ASN A 24 5.34 14.67 -3.66
N ASP A 25 4.91 14.50 -4.89
CA ASP A 25 4.90 13.18 -5.51
C ASP A 25 6.25 12.48 -5.45
N ASN A 26 7.30 13.24 -5.61
CA ASN A 26 8.63 12.66 -5.65
C ASN A 26 9.07 12.09 -4.30
N ASN A 27 8.40 12.49 -3.24
CA ASN A 27 8.76 12.06 -1.90
C ASN A 27 7.77 11.09 -1.28
N MET A 28 6.65 10.86 -1.95
CA MET A 28 5.64 9.93 -1.46
C MET A 28 6.03 8.51 -1.75
N ALA A 29 5.84 7.65 -0.77
CA ALA A 29 6.00 6.23 -0.99
C ALA A 29 4.82 5.72 -1.80
N THR A 30 5.06 4.73 -2.65
CA THR A 30 4.01 4.12 -3.46
C THR A 30 3.89 2.64 -3.11
N VAL A 31 2.69 2.11 -3.27
CA VAL A 31 2.36 0.73 -2.91
C VAL A 31 1.75 0.03 -4.11
N SER A 32 2.19 -1.20 -4.35
CA SER A 32 1.62 -2.01 -5.43
C SER A 32 1.78 -3.48 -5.08
N PHE A 33 1.08 -4.34 -5.80
CA PHE A 33 1.27 -5.77 -5.68
C PHE A 33 2.16 -6.28 -6.80
N TYR A 34 2.80 -7.41 -6.52
CA TYR A 34 3.76 -8.00 -7.43
C TYR A 34 3.68 -9.53 -7.30
N LEU A 35 3.54 -10.21 -8.41
CA LEU A 35 3.56 -11.67 -8.44
C LEU A 35 5.01 -12.14 -8.57
N ASP A 36 5.51 -12.81 -7.55
CA ASP A 36 6.91 -13.25 -7.53
C ASP A 36 7.03 -14.62 -8.17
N THR A 37 7.30 -14.63 -9.46
CA THR A 37 7.38 -15.87 -10.24
C THR A 37 8.70 -16.60 -10.10
N ARG A 38 9.59 -16.11 -9.25
CA ARG A 38 10.87 -16.78 -9.02
C ARG A 38 10.75 -17.98 -8.09
N ARG A 39 9.65 -18.06 -7.34
CA ARG A 39 9.47 -19.12 -6.35
C ARG A 39 8.10 -19.75 -6.50
N GLU A 40 8.05 -20.85 -7.22
CA GLU A 40 6.82 -21.59 -7.37
C GLU A 40 6.55 -22.40 -6.10
N LYS A 41 5.31 -22.38 -5.63
CA LYS A 41 4.89 -23.19 -4.49
C LYS A 41 4.57 -24.59 -4.97
N LYS A 42 4.42 -25.52 -4.00
CA LYS A 42 4.15 -26.92 -4.31
C LYS A 42 2.86 -27.11 -5.11
N ASP A 43 1.90 -26.22 -4.90
CA ASP A 43 0.61 -26.31 -5.60
C ASP A 43 0.61 -25.61 -6.96
N GLY A 44 1.77 -25.17 -7.42
CA GLY A 44 1.86 -24.50 -8.73
C GLY A 44 1.57 -23.03 -8.72
N THR A 45 1.29 -22.43 -7.57
CA THR A 45 1.06 -21.01 -7.47
C THR A 45 2.31 -20.26 -7.10
N PHE A 46 2.28 -18.96 -7.28
CA PHE A 46 3.38 -18.08 -6.91
C PHE A 46 2.92 -17.09 -5.85
N PRO A 47 3.83 -16.69 -4.95
CA PRO A 47 3.43 -15.73 -3.91
C PRO A 47 3.19 -14.35 -4.50
N VAL A 48 2.14 -13.70 -4.01
CA VAL A 48 1.87 -12.29 -4.30
C VAL A 48 2.52 -11.48 -3.19
N LYS A 49 3.36 -10.54 -3.56
CA LYS A 49 4.05 -9.70 -2.59
C LYS A 49 3.60 -8.26 -2.70
N LEU A 50 3.64 -7.57 -1.58
CA LEU A 50 3.35 -6.15 -1.53
C LEU A 50 4.67 -5.41 -1.70
N GLN A 51 4.72 -4.54 -2.67
CA GLN A 51 5.90 -3.75 -2.96
C GLN A 51 5.66 -2.30 -2.54
N VAL A 52 6.54 -1.78 -1.71
CA VAL A 52 6.49 -0.39 -1.28
C VAL A 52 7.76 0.27 -1.76
N ARG A 53 7.62 1.38 -2.47
CA ARG A 53 8.76 2.17 -2.90
C ARG A 53 8.84 3.42 -2.04
N HIS A 54 9.97 3.58 -1.39
CA HIS A 54 10.22 4.72 -0.55
C HIS A 54 11.57 5.33 -0.99
N LYS A 55 12.65 5.03 -0.32
CA LYS A 55 13.98 5.41 -0.79
C LYS A 55 14.52 4.34 -1.72
N GLY A 56 14.16 3.11 -1.44
CA GLY A 56 14.46 1.98 -2.28
C GLY A 56 13.20 1.17 -2.46
N GLN A 57 13.37 -0.13 -2.56
CA GLN A 57 12.25 -1.04 -2.80
C GLN A 57 12.11 -1.98 -1.61
N ILE A 58 10.92 -2.00 -1.02
CA ILE A 58 10.59 -2.85 0.11
C ILE A 58 9.63 -3.93 -0.37
N MET A 59 9.93 -5.19 -0.10
CA MET A 59 9.06 -6.30 -0.45
C MET A 59 8.50 -6.92 0.82
N LEU A 60 7.19 -7.05 0.88
CA LEU A 60 6.49 -7.64 2.02
C LEU A 60 5.74 -8.88 1.57
N CYS A 61 5.82 -9.93 2.37
CA CYS A 61 5.09 -11.16 2.09
C CYS A 61 3.63 -10.97 2.45
N THR A 62 2.76 -11.59 1.68
CA THR A 62 1.32 -11.61 1.95
C THR A 62 0.84 -13.04 1.96
N ASP A 63 -0.41 -13.22 2.34
CA ASP A 63 -1.03 -14.55 2.34
C ASP A 63 -1.63 -14.92 0.98
N PHE A 64 -1.48 -14.05 0.00
CA PHE A 64 -2.08 -14.26 -1.32
C PHE A 64 -1.13 -15.02 -2.23
N CYS A 65 -1.71 -15.87 -3.07
CA CYS A 65 -1.00 -16.62 -4.09
C CYS A 65 -1.81 -16.57 -5.37
N ALA A 66 -1.12 -16.61 -6.49
CA ALA A 66 -1.79 -16.58 -7.78
C ALA A 66 -0.95 -17.27 -8.84
N THR A 67 -1.53 -17.54 -10.00
CA THR A 67 -0.79 -18.01 -11.16
C THR A 67 -0.76 -16.89 -12.18
N PRO A 68 0.18 -16.95 -13.14
CA PRO A 68 0.19 -15.92 -14.19
C PRO A 68 -1.12 -15.84 -14.96
N GLU A 69 -1.85 -16.97 -15.09
CA GLU A 69 -3.11 -16.99 -15.80
C GLU A 69 -4.26 -16.35 -15.03
N THR A 70 -4.14 -16.27 -13.70
CA THR A 70 -5.21 -15.72 -12.85
C THR A 70 -4.88 -14.35 -12.30
N TRP A 71 -3.73 -13.79 -12.64
CA TRP A 71 -3.26 -12.51 -12.11
C TRP A 71 -3.11 -11.48 -13.22
N THR A 72 -3.75 -10.32 -13.05
CA THR A 72 -3.68 -9.25 -14.06
C THR A 72 -2.46 -8.37 -13.95
N GLY A 73 -1.71 -8.51 -12.86
CA GLY A 73 -0.62 -7.59 -12.54
C GLY A 73 -0.92 -6.78 -11.30
N THR A 74 -2.18 -6.54 -11.00
CA THR A 74 -2.61 -5.78 -9.84
C THR A 74 -3.68 -6.48 -9.02
N GLU A 75 -4.40 -7.42 -9.61
CA GLU A 75 -5.47 -8.14 -8.92
C GLU A 75 -5.76 -9.46 -9.62
N TYR A 76 -6.66 -10.24 -9.07
CA TYR A 76 -7.09 -11.48 -9.68
C TYR A 76 -8.06 -11.21 -10.81
N ASN A 77 -7.95 -12.00 -11.88
CA ASN A 77 -8.89 -11.89 -13.01
C ASN A 77 -10.05 -12.85 -12.81
N LYS A 78 -10.94 -12.91 -13.81
CA LYS A 78 -12.16 -13.71 -13.73
C LYS A 78 -11.90 -15.21 -13.64
N ASN A 79 -10.73 -15.65 -14.07
CA ASN A 79 -10.40 -17.08 -14.04
C ASN A 79 -10.03 -17.56 -12.65
N ALA A 80 -9.79 -16.66 -11.73
CA ALA A 80 -9.43 -17.03 -10.37
C ALA A 80 -10.68 -17.38 -9.58
N LYS A 81 -10.58 -18.46 -8.81
CA LYS A 81 -11.68 -18.85 -7.94
C LYS A 81 -11.85 -17.80 -6.85
N ASN A 82 -13.11 -17.41 -6.60
CA ASN A 82 -13.43 -16.41 -5.59
C ASN A 82 -12.71 -15.07 -5.83
N HIS A 83 -12.53 -14.72 -7.10
CA HIS A 83 -11.74 -13.52 -7.43
C HIS A 83 -12.31 -12.25 -6.81
N LYS A 84 -13.62 -12.13 -6.71
CA LYS A 84 -14.22 -10.92 -6.14
C LYS A 84 -13.86 -10.74 -4.68
N THR A 85 -13.99 -11.82 -3.90
CA THR A 85 -13.64 -11.78 -2.48
C THR A 85 -12.16 -11.52 -2.28
N LYS A 86 -11.33 -12.20 -3.07
CA LYS A 86 -9.88 -12.00 -2.98
C LYS A 86 -9.48 -10.57 -3.34
N ASN A 87 -10.12 -10.00 -4.35
CA ASN A 87 -9.80 -8.64 -4.76
C ASN A 87 -10.22 -7.61 -3.72
N VAL A 88 -11.31 -7.86 -3.01
CA VAL A 88 -11.69 -6.99 -1.89
C VAL A 88 -10.61 -7.04 -0.80
N ALA A 89 -10.14 -8.25 -0.47
CA ALA A 89 -9.09 -8.40 0.54
C ALA A 89 -7.80 -7.70 0.11
N ILE A 90 -7.43 -7.82 -1.17
CA ILE A 90 -6.25 -7.15 -1.70
C ILE A 90 -6.39 -5.63 -1.59
N ARG A 91 -7.53 -5.10 -1.99
CA ARG A 91 -7.76 -3.66 -1.91
C ARG A 91 -7.73 -3.16 -0.47
N ASN A 92 -8.30 -3.95 0.44
CA ASN A 92 -8.26 -3.58 1.86
C ASN A 92 -6.83 -3.53 2.38
N LEU A 93 -6.02 -4.49 2.00
CA LEU A 93 -4.61 -4.49 2.43
C LEU A 93 -3.86 -3.28 1.89
N ILE A 94 -4.03 -2.99 0.61
CA ILE A 94 -3.33 -1.85 0.01
C ILE A 94 -3.79 -0.54 0.66
N ASN A 95 -5.10 -0.41 0.91
CA ASN A 95 -5.62 0.79 1.55
C ASN A 95 -5.05 0.98 2.94
N ARG A 96 -4.93 -0.09 3.70
CA ARG A 96 -4.36 0.00 5.05
C ARG A 96 -2.91 0.46 5.02
N VAL A 97 -2.13 -0.09 4.10
CA VAL A 97 -0.73 0.31 3.98
C VAL A 97 -0.62 1.76 3.52
N GLU A 98 -1.43 2.15 2.55
CA GLU A 98 -1.43 3.53 2.08
C GLU A 98 -1.80 4.50 3.19
N MET A 99 -2.77 4.14 4.02
CA MET A 99 -3.14 4.97 5.17
C MET A 99 -1.98 5.15 6.13
N LEU A 100 -1.24 4.07 6.40
CA LEU A 100 -0.07 4.17 7.26
C LEU A 100 0.97 5.13 6.68
N LEU A 101 1.19 5.04 5.38
CA LEU A 101 2.15 5.93 4.72
C LEU A 101 1.70 7.38 4.78
N VAL A 102 0.41 7.63 4.57
CA VAL A 102 -0.14 8.97 4.64
C VAL A 102 0.05 9.55 6.04
N ILE A 103 -0.25 8.76 7.07
CA ILE A 103 -0.09 9.22 8.45
C ILE A 103 1.36 9.55 8.75
N LEU A 104 2.28 8.70 8.31
CA LEU A 104 3.70 8.95 8.53
C LEU A 104 4.17 10.21 7.80
N ASP A 105 3.67 10.41 6.59
CA ASP A 105 4.03 11.59 5.82
C ASP A 105 3.47 12.87 6.46
N ASP A 106 2.23 12.82 6.93
CA ASP A 106 1.61 13.96 7.61
C ASP A 106 2.38 14.35 8.87
N ASN A 107 2.90 13.37 9.58
CA ASN A 107 3.70 13.60 10.78
C ASN A 107 5.15 13.90 10.46
N GLN A 108 5.48 13.98 9.18
CA GLN A 108 6.84 14.26 8.72
C GLN A 108 7.87 13.24 9.18
N LYS A 109 7.40 12.04 9.51
CA LYS A 109 8.29 10.97 9.93
C LYS A 109 8.81 10.14 8.77
N LEU A 110 8.06 10.11 7.68
CA LEU A 110 8.37 9.25 6.55
C LEU A 110 9.76 9.53 5.96
N ARG A 111 10.08 10.80 5.81
CA ARG A 111 11.35 11.19 5.21
C ARG A 111 12.56 10.73 6.01
N GLY A 112 12.41 10.69 7.34
CA GLY A 112 13.50 10.30 8.22
C GLY A 112 13.64 8.81 8.41
N MET A 113 12.72 8.02 7.89
CA MET A 113 12.75 6.57 8.08
C MET A 113 13.55 5.91 6.98
N SER A 114 14.39 4.94 7.39
CA SER A 114 15.04 4.07 6.43
C SER A 114 14.02 3.06 5.91
N ASP A 115 14.34 2.41 4.79
CA ASP A 115 13.47 1.39 4.24
C ASP A 115 13.25 0.25 5.23
N LYS A 116 14.29 -0.13 5.97
CA LYS A 116 14.18 -1.19 6.97
C LYS A 116 13.23 -0.78 8.09
N ALA A 117 13.35 0.45 8.59
CA ALA A 117 12.47 0.94 9.64
C ALA A 117 11.02 1.01 9.17
N LEU A 118 10.82 1.46 7.94
CA LEU A 118 9.49 1.52 7.37
C LEU A 118 8.90 0.12 7.21
N LYS A 119 9.68 -0.83 6.72
CA LYS A 119 9.23 -2.21 6.58
C LYS A 119 8.79 -2.78 7.92
N ASP A 120 9.61 -2.60 8.96
CA ASP A 120 9.28 -3.10 10.29
C ASP A 120 8.01 -2.46 10.85
N TYR A 121 7.85 -1.17 10.60
CA TYR A 121 6.66 -0.45 11.05
C TYR A 121 5.40 -1.00 10.39
N ILE A 122 5.45 -1.21 9.08
CA ILE A 122 4.31 -1.73 8.33
C ILE A 122 3.95 -3.14 8.81
N ILE A 123 4.95 -4.00 8.95
CA ILE A 123 4.71 -5.37 9.41
C ILE A 123 4.06 -5.39 10.79
N LYS A 124 4.56 -4.58 11.69
CA LYS A 124 4.01 -4.50 13.04
C LYS A 124 2.56 -4.03 13.02
N SER A 125 2.29 -3.01 12.25
CA SER A 125 0.95 -2.43 12.19
C SER A 125 -0.06 -3.42 11.63
N ILE A 126 0.33 -4.14 10.57
CA ILE A 126 -0.56 -5.12 9.97
C ILE A 126 -0.83 -6.29 10.92
N LYS A 127 0.22 -6.77 11.60
CA LYS A 127 0.05 -7.88 12.52
C LYS A 127 -0.84 -7.53 13.70
N ASN A 128 -0.67 -6.33 14.24
CA ASN A 128 -1.48 -5.90 15.36
C ASN A 128 -2.95 -5.85 15.01
N GLU A 129 -3.26 -5.42 13.80
CA GLU A 129 -4.64 -5.36 13.36
C GLU A 129 -5.23 -6.74 13.11
N SER A 130 -4.44 -7.66 12.61
CA SER A 130 -4.97 -8.99 12.29
C SER A 130 -5.14 -9.88 13.52
N THR A 131 -4.57 -9.52 14.65
CA THR A 131 -4.75 -10.31 15.87
C THR A 131 -5.97 -9.88 16.68
N CYS A 132 -6.64 -8.87 16.27
CA CYS A 132 -7.83 -8.40 17.00
C CYS A 132 -9.05 -9.24 16.77
#